data_6694714056b0e1d2177a038631579203
#
_entry.id   6694714056b0e1d2177a038631579203
#
_cell.length_a   1.000
_cell.length_b   1.000
_cell.length_c   1.000
_cell.angle_alpha   90.00
_cell.angle_beta   90.00
_cell.angle_gamma   90.00
#
_symmetry.space_group_name_H-M   'P 1'
#
loop_
_entity.id
_entity.type
_entity.pdbx_description
1 polymer ?
#
loop_
_entity_poly.entity_id
_entity_poly.type
_entity_poly.pdbx_seq_one_letter_code
_entity_poly.pdbx_strand_id
1 'polypeptide(L)'
;NRYRQNALLVHLRETELFANLDEEALDKVAEATLFETYGAFDWHVSYQKMRSSGQSSAGNEPPIARQGEYVDGLLMIRAGFARVAREYGTGQRTLTYLGAGDNFGLEELYEGWKAGETVNMSSSLTALGYVDALRVPAQVLEEHVFPHLDEGMIKPAEKTERTLADDALLEFAVEERFINATQAMLIDLDRCVRCDDCVRACASTHGGNPRFLRHGKTFDHWMVTNACMHCTDPVCMIGCPTGAIHRSQVGGSVVINDDTCIGCGTCANSCPYNNIRLVDIRDINGKMVRDPDSQKPIMKATKCDLCETNPGGPSCVRACPHDALKRVNFQGDETFGAAIT
;
A
#
# COMPACT_ATOMS: atom_id res chain seq x y z
N ASN A 1 0.28 5.63 -29.80
CA ASN A 1 0.71 6.69 -28.88
C ASN A 1 -0.37 7.70 -28.50
N ARG A 2 -1.34 8.01 -29.38
CA ARG A 2 -2.46 8.93 -29.05
C ARG A 2 -3.25 8.54 -27.82
N TYR A 3 -3.47 7.27 -27.57
CA TYR A 3 -4.20 6.79 -26.37
C TYR A 3 -3.44 7.11 -25.07
N ARG A 4 -2.12 6.92 -25.06
CA ARG A 4 -1.28 7.27 -23.89
C ARG A 4 -1.27 8.78 -23.63
N GLN A 5 -1.19 9.60 -24.66
CA GLN A 5 -1.23 11.07 -24.55
C GLN A 5 -2.59 11.54 -24.02
N ASN A 6 -3.71 11.02 -24.53
CA ASN A 6 -5.03 11.39 -24.03
C ASN A 6 -5.23 11.00 -22.57
N ALA A 7 -4.77 9.79 -22.17
CA ALA A 7 -4.85 9.35 -20.78
C ALA A 7 -3.98 10.20 -19.84
N LEU A 8 -2.80 10.63 -20.32
CA LEU A 8 -1.91 11.52 -19.58
C LEU A 8 -2.52 12.92 -19.42
N LEU A 9 -3.10 13.48 -20.47
CA LEU A 9 -3.76 14.79 -20.43
C LEU A 9 -4.93 14.80 -19.42
N VAL A 10 -5.74 13.72 -19.40
CA VAL A 10 -6.81 13.60 -18.41
C VAL A 10 -6.24 13.57 -17.00
N HIS A 11 -5.19 12.80 -16.77
CA HIS A 11 -4.55 12.69 -15.45
C HIS A 11 -3.93 14.03 -15.00
N LEU A 12 -3.24 14.73 -15.90
CA LEU A 12 -2.67 16.05 -15.60
C LEU A 12 -3.77 17.08 -15.27
N ARG A 13 -4.86 17.09 -16.01
CA ARG A 13 -6.02 17.99 -15.74
C ARG A 13 -6.66 17.78 -14.38
N GLU A 14 -6.68 16.54 -13.90
CA GLU A 14 -7.23 16.18 -12.58
C GLU A 14 -6.26 16.51 -11.43
N THR A 15 -5.01 16.84 -11.73
CA THR A 15 -3.99 17.19 -10.74
C THR A 15 -4.06 18.70 -10.44
N GLU A 16 -4.23 19.07 -9.17
CA GLU A 16 -4.35 20.48 -8.73
C GLU A 16 -3.23 21.36 -9.28
N LEU A 17 -2.01 20.85 -9.35
CA LEU A 17 -0.83 21.55 -9.84
C LEU A 17 -0.99 22.12 -11.26
N PHE A 18 -1.77 21.45 -12.11
CA PHE A 18 -1.95 21.83 -13.52
C PHE A 18 -3.35 22.35 -13.82
N ALA A 19 -4.22 22.47 -12.82
CA ALA A 19 -5.63 22.82 -13.00
C ALA A 19 -5.83 24.22 -13.62
N ASN A 20 -4.90 25.14 -13.41
CA ASN A 20 -4.96 26.53 -13.88
C ASN A 20 -4.28 26.75 -15.23
N LEU A 21 -3.72 25.72 -15.86
CA LEU A 21 -3.05 25.81 -17.16
C LEU A 21 -4.08 25.90 -18.30
N ASP A 22 -3.76 26.69 -19.31
CA ASP A 22 -4.48 26.63 -20.57
C ASP A 22 -4.17 25.36 -21.37
N GLU A 23 -4.91 25.10 -22.44
CA GLU A 23 -4.75 23.86 -23.22
C GLU A 23 -3.37 23.79 -23.90
N GLU A 24 -2.80 24.91 -24.33
CA GLU A 24 -1.51 24.93 -25.00
C GLU A 24 -0.36 24.61 -24.03
N ALA A 25 -0.38 25.17 -22.82
CA ALA A 25 0.60 24.88 -21.77
C ALA A 25 0.48 23.42 -21.30
N LEU A 26 -0.75 22.93 -21.11
CA LEU A 26 -0.99 21.55 -20.72
C LEU A 26 -0.51 20.53 -21.76
N ASP A 27 -0.71 20.81 -23.04
CA ASP A 27 -0.19 19.98 -24.13
C ASP A 27 1.35 19.92 -24.12
N LYS A 28 2.03 21.07 -23.90
CA LYS A 28 3.50 21.12 -23.79
C LYS A 28 4.01 20.32 -22.59
N VAL A 29 3.34 20.43 -21.44
CA VAL A 29 3.65 19.62 -20.25
C VAL A 29 3.49 18.13 -20.58
N ALA A 30 2.39 17.74 -21.21
CA ALA A 30 2.13 16.35 -21.56
C ALA A 30 3.12 15.78 -22.59
N GLU A 31 3.52 16.57 -23.57
CA GLU A 31 4.52 16.15 -24.58
C GLU A 31 5.91 15.93 -23.98
N ALA A 32 6.29 16.75 -23.00
CA ALA A 32 7.59 16.66 -22.34
C ALA A 32 7.63 15.63 -21.21
N THR A 33 6.47 15.19 -20.70
CA THR A 33 6.39 14.27 -19.57
C THR A 33 6.88 12.87 -19.94
N LEU A 34 7.77 12.33 -19.12
CA LEU A 34 8.35 11.01 -19.26
C LEU A 34 7.63 10.00 -18.36
N PHE A 35 7.45 8.78 -18.87
CA PHE A 35 6.96 7.65 -18.08
C PHE A 35 8.15 6.84 -17.58
N GLU A 36 8.27 6.69 -16.30
CA GLU A 36 9.36 5.98 -15.64
C GLU A 36 8.83 4.89 -14.73
N THR A 37 9.55 3.79 -14.67
CA THR A 37 9.22 2.68 -13.79
C THR A 37 10.43 2.27 -12.98
N TYR A 38 10.22 2.01 -11.69
CA TYR A 38 11.27 1.64 -10.75
C TYR A 38 10.91 0.38 -9.99
N GLY A 39 11.94 -0.37 -9.60
CA GLY A 39 11.76 -1.63 -8.92
C GLY A 39 11.29 -2.76 -9.85
N ALA A 40 10.96 -3.90 -9.26
CA ALA A 40 10.54 -5.09 -9.99
C ALA A 40 9.05 -5.37 -9.79
N PHE A 41 8.38 -5.80 -10.85
CA PHE A 41 6.96 -6.15 -10.78
C PHE A 41 6.68 -7.33 -9.84
N ASP A 42 7.65 -8.23 -9.70
CA ASP A 42 7.63 -9.37 -8.78
C ASP A 42 8.32 -9.09 -7.43
N TRP A 43 8.36 -7.82 -7.02
CA TRP A 43 8.99 -7.35 -5.77
C TRP A 43 8.60 -8.18 -4.54
N HIS A 44 7.36 -8.68 -4.51
CA HIS A 44 6.84 -9.49 -3.41
C HIS A 44 7.63 -10.77 -3.19
N VAL A 45 8.22 -11.37 -4.25
CA VAL A 45 9.06 -12.57 -4.14
C VAL A 45 10.35 -12.26 -3.40
N SER A 46 11.02 -11.16 -3.78
CA SER A 46 12.24 -10.69 -3.12
C SER A 46 11.96 -10.26 -1.67
N TYR A 47 10.85 -9.57 -1.43
CA TYR A 47 10.42 -9.17 -0.11
C TYR A 47 10.15 -10.38 0.81
N GLN A 48 9.45 -11.41 0.33
CA GLN A 48 9.21 -12.64 1.09
C GLN A 48 10.52 -13.35 1.45
N LYS A 49 11.48 -13.41 0.54
CA LYS A 49 12.81 -13.99 0.78
C LYS A 49 13.57 -13.22 1.86
N MET A 50 13.62 -11.89 1.77
CA MET A 50 14.27 -11.05 2.78
C MET A 50 13.60 -11.22 4.16
N ARG A 51 12.29 -11.20 4.20
CA ARG A 51 11.52 -11.39 5.43
C ARG A 51 11.78 -12.76 6.09
N SER A 52 11.89 -13.82 5.30
CA SER A 52 12.20 -15.18 5.80
C SER A 52 13.62 -15.32 6.30
N SER A 53 14.57 -14.52 5.79
CA SER A 53 15.97 -14.50 6.24
C SER A 53 16.23 -13.55 7.42
N GLY A 54 15.20 -12.80 7.87
CA GLY A 54 15.34 -11.82 8.96
C GLY A 54 16.15 -10.58 8.57
N GLN A 55 16.35 -10.35 7.27
CA GLN A 55 17.03 -9.15 6.76
C GLN A 55 16.04 -7.98 6.66
N SER A 56 16.52 -6.77 7.01
CA SER A 56 15.77 -5.53 6.76
C SER A 56 15.72 -5.23 5.27
N SER A 57 14.58 -4.71 4.81
CA SER A 57 14.44 -4.20 3.44
C SER A 57 15.08 -2.81 3.28
N ALA A 58 15.28 -2.09 4.37
CA ALA A 58 15.89 -0.76 4.37
C ALA A 58 17.32 -0.81 3.79
N GLY A 59 17.59 0.06 2.83
CA GLY A 59 18.90 0.15 2.16
C GLY A 59 19.08 -0.72 0.91
N ASN A 60 18.19 -1.69 0.66
CA ASN A 60 18.18 -2.51 -0.56
C ASN A 60 17.11 -2.10 -1.57
N GLU A 61 16.46 -0.98 -1.34
CA GLU A 61 15.37 -0.47 -2.16
C GLU A 61 15.94 0.22 -3.40
N PRO A 62 15.35 0.00 -4.60
CA PRO A 62 15.77 0.68 -5.82
C PRO A 62 15.68 2.20 -5.66
N PRO A 63 16.77 2.97 -5.89
CA PRO A 63 16.74 4.41 -5.82
C PRO A 63 15.96 5.00 -6.99
N ILE A 64 15.16 6.03 -6.72
CA ILE A 64 14.47 6.87 -7.70
C ILE A 64 15.18 8.22 -7.82
N ALA A 65 15.53 8.82 -6.68
CA ALA A 65 16.31 10.03 -6.56
C ALA A 65 17.17 9.97 -5.29
N ARG A 66 18.33 10.63 -5.28
CA ARG A 66 19.23 10.65 -4.12
C ARG A 66 19.39 12.05 -3.57
N GLN A 67 19.48 12.14 -2.25
CA GLN A 67 19.83 13.37 -1.56
C GLN A 67 21.15 13.94 -2.10
N GLY A 68 21.16 15.23 -2.38
CA GLY A 68 22.32 15.92 -2.94
C GLY A 68 22.45 15.86 -4.47
N GLU A 69 21.67 15.04 -5.16
CA GLU A 69 21.59 15.05 -6.62
C GLU A 69 20.80 16.27 -7.11
N TYR A 70 21.09 16.70 -8.35
CA TYR A 70 20.37 17.80 -9.01
C TYR A 70 18.91 17.42 -9.28
N VAL A 71 18.01 18.37 -9.05
CA VAL A 71 16.56 18.18 -9.32
C VAL A 71 16.28 18.50 -10.79
N ASP A 72 16.20 17.47 -11.63
CA ASP A 72 15.99 17.60 -13.08
C ASP A 72 14.51 17.67 -13.50
N GLY A 73 13.60 17.39 -12.58
CA GLY A 73 12.16 17.42 -12.82
C GLY A 73 11.34 16.98 -11.61
N LEU A 74 10.05 17.26 -11.71
CA LEU A 74 9.04 16.83 -10.75
C LEU A 74 8.70 15.37 -10.98
N LEU A 75 8.78 14.57 -9.93
CA LEU A 75 8.31 13.18 -9.93
C LEU A 75 6.89 13.10 -9.36
N MET A 76 5.98 12.47 -10.09
CA MET A 76 4.59 12.24 -9.69
C MET A 76 4.34 10.73 -9.66
N ILE A 77 3.93 10.20 -8.51
CA ILE A 77 3.66 8.77 -8.36
C ILE A 77 2.28 8.44 -8.93
N ARG A 78 2.23 7.53 -9.90
CA ARG A 78 0.97 7.01 -10.47
C ARG A 78 0.49 5.74 -9.82
N ALA A 79 1.42 4.86 -9.48
CA ALA A 79 1.13 3.59 -8.82
C ALA A 79 2.31 3.12 -7.99
N GLY A 80 2.04 2.33 -6.97
CA GLY A 80 3.03 1.86 -6.01
C GLY A 80 3.30 2.84 -4.89
N PHE A 81 4.36 2.57 -4.11
CA PHE A 81 4.78 3.39 -2.98
C PHE A 81 6.27 3.65 -3.02
N ALA A 82 6.67 4.85 -2.65
CA ALA A 82 8.06 5.26 -2.52
C ALA A 82 8.33 5.80 -1.12
N ARG A 83 9.51 5.51 -0.57
CA ARG A 83 9.96 5.99 0.72
C ARG A 83 10.79 7.26 0.52
N VAL A 84 10.43 8.31 1.25
CA VAL A 84 11.25 9.52 1.38
C VAL A 84 12.11 9.38 2.62
N ALA A 85 13.43 9.43 2.45
CA ALA A 85 14.38 9.30 3.54
C ALA A 85 15.47 10.38 3.46
N ARG A 86 16.01 10.77 4.60
CA ARG A 86 17.15 11.66 4.70
C ARG A 86 18.33 10.94 5.33
N GLU A 87 19.51 11.18 4.77
CA GLU A 87 20.76 10.65 5.30
C GLU A 87 21.26 11.50 6.46
N TYR A 88 21.64 10.82 7.54
CA TYR A 88 22.26 11.42 8.73
C TYR A 88 23.49 10.60 9.11
N GLY A 89 24.67 11.11 8.79
CA GLY A 89 25.92 10.41 9.04
C GLY A 89 25.98 9.07 8.30
N THR A 90 25.96 7.97 9.03
CA THR A 90 26.02 6.60 8.46
C THR A 90 24.63 5.94 8.35
N GLY A 91 23.56 6.60 8.74
CA GLY A 91 22.19 6.08 8.77
C GLY A 91 21.23 6.87 7.90
N GLN A 92 20.08 6.28 7.64
CA GLN A 92 18.95 6.94 6.98
C GLN A 92 17.76 6.97 7.92
N ARG A 93 16.99 8.07 7.88
CA ARG A 93 15.73 8.20 8.60
C ARG A 93 14.60 8.40 7.61
N THR A 94 13.56 7.58 7.71
CA THR A 94 12.34 7.76 6.93
C THR A 94 11.63 9.04 7.38
N LEU A 95 11.36 9.92 6.43
CA LEU A 95 10.58 11.14 6.67
C LEU A 95 9.09 10.88 6.45
N THR A 96 8.78 10.23 5.34
CA THR A 96 7.41 9.88 4.94
C THR A 96 7.46 8.81 3.84
N TYR A 97 6.31 8.45 3.31
CA TYR A 97 6.17 7.69 2.08
C TYR A 97 5.21 8.44 1.13
N LEU A 98 5.37 8.16 -0.15
CA LEU A 98 4.53 8.70 -1.22
C LEU A 98 3.78 7.55 -1.89
N GLY A 99 2.52 7.81 -2.21
CA GLY A 99 1.65 6.89 -2.95
C GLY A 99 1.09 7.53 -4.22
N ALA A 100 0.11 6.89 -4.85
CA ALA A 100 -0.50 7.41 -6.06
C ALA A 100 -1.14 8.79 -5.83
N GLY A 101 -0.78 9.77 -6.67
CA GLY A 101 -1.23 11.17 -6.58
C GLY A 101 -0.22 12.10 -5.88
N ASP A 102 0.75 11.55 -5.15
CA ASP A 102 1.78 12.35 -4.50
C ASP A 102 2.89 12.74 -5.48
N ASN A 103 3.62 13.81 -5.14
CA ASN A 103 4.74 14.31 -5.92
C ASN A 103 6.01 14.48 -5.06
N PHE A 104 7.18 14.56 -5.72
CA PHE A 104 8.48 14.72 -5.09
C PHE A 104 9.35 15.69 -5.89
N GLY A 105 10.01 16.62 -5.19
CA GLY A 105 10.90 17.62 -5.77
C GLY A 105 10.23 18.95 -6.14
N LEU A 106 8.93 19.13 -5.84
CA LEU A 106 8.20 20.37 -6.18
C LEU A 106 8.73 21.57 -5.40
N GLU A 107 8.96 21.42 -4.10
CA GLU A 107 9.44 22.50 -3.23
C GLU A 107 10.82 22.97 -3.68
N GLU A 108 11.76 22.04 -3.87
CA GLU A 108 13.11 22.35 -4.31
C GLU A 108 13.12 23.03 -5.68
N LEU A 109 12.35 22.52 -6.66
CA LEU A 109 12.27 23.11 -8.00
C LEU A 109 11.72 24.51 -7.96
N TYR A 110 10.67 24.76 -7.20
CA TYR A 110 10.04 26.07 -7.12
C TYR A 110 10.94 27.10 -6.39
N GLU A 111 11.58 26.70 -5.31
CA GLU A 111 12.56 27.56 -4.60
C GLU A 111 13.74 27.91 -5.50
N GLY A 112 14.28 26.94 -6.25
CA GLY A 112 15.34 27.15 -7.23
C GLY A 112 14.93 28.15 -8.32
N TRP A 113 13.73 27.98 -8.88
CA TRP A 113 13.19 28.89 -9.89
C TRP A 113 13.04 30.31 -9.36
N LYS A 114 12.51 30.50 -8.14
CA LYS A 114 12.39 31.83 -7.50
C LYS A 114 13.73 32.50 -7.24
N ALA A 115 14.71 31.71 -6.80
CA ALA A 115 16.05 32.21 -6.51
C ALA A 115 16.91 32.41 -7.78
N GLY A 116 16.52 31.83 -8.91
CA GLY A 116 17.33 31.77 -10.12
C GLY A 116 18.59 30.92 -9.97
N GLU A 117 18.53 29.93 -9.07
CA GLU A 117 19.65 29.04 -8.72
C GLU A 117 19.27 27.57 -8.92
N THR A 118 20.27 26.73 -9.18
CA THR A 118 20.07 25.27 -9.21
C THR A 118 20.03 24.71 -7.80
N VAL A 119 19.03 23.88 -7.53
CA VAL A 119 18.83 23.27 -6.22
C VAL A 119 19.02 21.76 -6.30
N ASN A 120 19.55 21.19 -5.23
CA ASN A 120 19.73 19.76 -5.08
C ASN A 120 18.63 19.14 -4.20
N MET A 121 18.34 17.86 -4.40
CA MET A 121 17.40 17.11 -3.58
C MET A 121 17.77 17.17 -2.09
N SER A 122 16.83 17.57 -1.25
CA SER A 122 16.99 17.62 0.21
C SER A 122 16.88 16.26 0.88
N SER A 123 16.31 15.28 0.17
CA SER A 123 16.06 13.92 0.62
C SER A 123 16.18 12.91 -0.53
N SER A 124 16.28 11.63 -0.18
CA SER A 124 16.29 10.53 -1.15
C SER A 124 14.88 9.94 -1.30
N LEU A 125 14.57 9.45 -2.49
CA LEU A 125 13.36 8.70 -2.82
C LEU A 125 13.73 7.30 -3.29
N THR A 126 13.14 6.26 -2.66
CA THR A 126 13.39 4.83 -3.01
C THR A 126 12.09 4.10 -3.25
N ALA A 127 12.08 3.15 -4.18
CA ALA A 127 10.90 2.36 -4.52
C ALA A 127 10.64 1.26 -3.48
N LEU A 128 9.46 1.25 -2.90
CA LEU A 128 9.02 0.21 -1.93
C LEU A 128 8.43 -1.04 -2.62
N GLY A 129 8.80 -1.28 -3.85
CA GLY A 129 8.34 -2.36 -4.70
C GLY A 129 8.38 -1.92 -6.16
N TYR A 130 7.30 -2.14 -6.91
CA TYR A 130 7.13 -1.56 -8.22
C TYR A 130 6.51 -0.16 -8.10
N VAL A 131 7.15 0.81 -8.69
CA VAL A 131 6.65 2.20 -8.75
C VAL A 131 6.56 2.65 -10.20
N ASP A 132 5.39 3.15 -10.58
CA ASP A 132 5.13 3.81 -11.85
C ASP A 132 5.02 5.32 -11.58
N ALA A 133 5.86 6.11 -12.24
CA ALA A 133 5.95 7.54 -12.03
C ALA A 133 5.94 8.31 -13.35
N LEU A 134 5.55 9.58 -13.26
CA LEU A 134 5.72 10.58 -14.31
C LEU A 134 6.84 11.52 -13.89
N ARG A 135 7.74 11.82 -14.81
CA ARG A 135 8.74 12.89 -14.64
C ARG A 135 8.39 14.06 -15.55
N VAL A 136 8.05 15.20 -14.96
CA VAL A 136 7.86 16.45 -15.67
C VAL A 136 9.17 17.24 -15.61
N PRO A 137 9.86 17.49 -16.73
CA PRO A 137 11.16 18.19 -16.71
C PRO A 137 11.08 19.58 -16.08
N ALA A 138 12.12 19.98 -15.34
CA ALA A 138 12.20 21.26 -14.64
C ALA A 138 11.95 22.45 -15.58
N GLN A 139 12.56 22.43 -16.78
CA GLN A 139 12.41 23.50 -17.76
C GLN A 139 10.95 23.77 -18.13
N VAL A 140 10.16 22.73 -18.34
CA VAL A 140 8.74 22.86 -18.73
C VAL A 140 7.90 23.40 -17.58
N LEU A 141 8.24 23.02 -16.33
CA LEU A 141 7.59 23.57 -15.14
C LEU A 141 7.90 25.07 -14.98
N GLU A 142 9.15 25.47 -15.18
CA GLU A 142 9.61 26.85 -15.08
C GLU A 142 8.97 27.75 -16.14
N GLU A 143 8.81 27.23 -17.35
CA GLU A 143 8.26 28.00 -18.48
C GLU A 143 6.73 28.11 -18.47
N HIS A 144 6.03 27.03 -18.06
CA HIS A 144 4.59 26.92 -18.27
C HIS A 144 3.75 26.74 -17.01
N VAL A 145 4.35 26.30 -15.89
CA VAL A 145 3.61 25.96 -14.66
C VAL A 145 3.84 26.99 -13.57
N PHE A 146 5.09 27.23 -13.19
CA PHE A 146 5.43 28.08 -12.05
C PHE A 146 4.95 29.53 -12.17
N PRO A 147 4.93 30.18 -13.37
CA PRO A 147 4.40 31.53 -13.50
C PRO A 147 2.91 31.66 -13.16
N HIS A 148 2.17 30.54 -13.20
CA HIS A 148 0.73 30.48 -12.95
C HIS A 148 0.36 29.75 -11.65
N LEU A 149 1.38 29.30 -10.90
CA LEU A 149 1.19 28.51 -9.69
C LEU A 149 0.83 29.41 -8.49
N ASP A 150 -0.23 29.03 -7.77
CA ASP A 150 -0.52 29.64 -6.48
C ASP A 150 0.49 29.13 -5.43
N GLU A 151 1.18 30.06 -4.74
CA GLU A 151 2.14 29.72 -3.69
C GLU A 151 1.54 28.86 -2.57
N GLY A 152 0.24 28.98 -2.32
CA GLY A 152 -0.47 28.17 -1.36
C GLY A 152 -0.53 26.67 -1.70
N MET A 153 -0.26 26.32 -2.96
CA MET A 153 -0.19 24.91 -3.41
C MET A 153 1.14 24.24 -3.05
N ILE A 154 2.18 25.05 -2.81
CA ILE A 154 3.46 24.54 -2.35
C ILE A 154 3.35 24.40 -0.84
N LYS A 155 2.85 23.25 -0.41
CA LYS A 155 2.87 22.91 1.00
C LYS A 155 4.32 22.58 1.34
N PRO A 156 4.97 23.36 2.22
CA PRO A 156 6.25 22.94 2.77
C PRO A 156 5.99 21.57 3.39
N ALA A 157 6.93 20.64 3.18
CA ALA A 157 6.86 19.33 3.82
C ALA A 157 6.57 19.59 5.30
N GLU A 158 5.34 19.33 5.74
CA GLU A 158 4.89 19.69 7.09
C GLU A 158 5.92 19.13 8.05
N LYS A 159 6.61 20.01 8.76
CA LYS A 159 7.39 19.66 9.93
C LYS A 159 6.40 19.31 11.04
N THR A 160 5.65 18.23 10.83
CA THR A 160 4.90 17.64 11.91
C THR A 160 5.92 17.24 12.95
N GLU A 161 5.88 17.88 14.12
CA GLU A 161 6.72 17.49 15.25
C GLU A 161 6.35 16.08 15.66
N ARG A 162 6.97 15.10 15.00
CA ARG A 162 6.80 13.69 15.32
C ARG A 162 7.62 13.35 16.54
N THR A 163 7.02 12.61 17.45
CA THR A 163 7.76 12.00 18.55
C THR A 163 8.68 10.89 18.04
N LEU A 164 9.67 10.48 18.83
CA LEU A 164 10.51 9.32 18.51
C LEU A 164 9.69 8.03 18.34
N ALA A 165 8.55 7.93 19.03
CA ALA A 165 7.64 6.80 18.92
C ALA A 165 6.91 6.81 17.55
N ASP A 166 6.47 7.99 17.07
CA ASP A 166 5.84 8.14 15.76
C ASP A 166 6.80 7.76 14.62
N ASP A 167 8.07 8.16 14.74
CA ASP A 167 9.09 7.82 13.76
C ASP A 167 9.38 6.32 13.73
N ALA A 168 9.48 5.67 14.88
CA ALA A 168 9.71 4.23 14.98
C ALA A 168 8.51 3.44 14.43
N LEU A 169 7.31 3.94 14.65
CA LEU A 169 6.08 3.36 14.12
C LEU A 169 6.00 3.49 12.59
N LEU A 170 6.35 4.66 12.05
CA LEU A 170 6.41 4.88 10.60
C LEU A 170 7.45 3.95 9.96
N GLU A 171 8.64 3.85 10.55
CA GLU A 171 9.69 2.96 10.05
C GLU A 171 9.21 1.50 10.04
N PHE A 172 8.58 1.03 11.11
CA PHE A 172 7.97 -0.30 11.19
C PHE A 172 6.90 -0.51 10.10
N ALA A 173 6.00 0.46 9.89
CA ALA A 173 4.95 0.35 8.89
C ALA A 173 5.51 0.32 7.45
N VAL A 174 6.54 1.11 7.17
CA VAL A 174 7.22 1.14 5.87
C VAL A 174 8.03 -0.14 5.65
N GLU A 175 8.81 -0.59 6.63
CA GLU A 175 9.63 -1.81 6.53
C GLU A 175 8.75 -3.06 6.31
N GLU A 176 7.66 -3.17 7.05
CA GLU A 176 6.71 -4.28 6.91
C GLU A 176 5.73 -4.09 5.75
N ARG A 177 5.84 -3.00 4.97
CA ARG A 177 4.96 -2.64 3.83
C ARG A 177 3.49 -2.48 4.23
N PHE A 178 3.19 -2.20 5.50
CA PHE A 178 1.82 -2.01 5.97
C PHE A 178 1.16 -0.74 5.41
N ILE A 179 1.93 0.20 4.90
CA ILE A 179 1.44 1.37 4.15
C ILE A 179 0.53 1.00 2.96
N ASN A 180 0.65 -0.22 2.43
CA ASN A 180 -0.23 -0.75 1.39
C ASN A 180 -1.61 -1.19 1.94
N ALA A 181 -1.81 -1.21 3.25
CA ALA A 181 -3.00 -1.72 3.90
C ALA A 181 -4.09 -0.66 4.04
N THR A 182 -5.29 -0.94 3.52
CA THR A 182 -6.48 -0.10 3.75
C THR A 182 -7.34 -0.59 4.92
N GLN A 183 -7.19 -1.85 5.34
CA GLN A 183 -8.01 -2.51 6.35
C GLN A 183 -7.19 -3.47 7.23
N ALA A 184 -6.06 -3.01 7.78
CA ALA A 184 -5.29 -3.84 8.69
C ALA A 184 -6.08 -4.15 9.98
N MET A 185 -5.94 -5.36 10.51
CA MET A 185 -6.50 -5.71 11.80
C MET A 185 -5.42 -5.64 12.87
N LEU A 186 -5.64 -4.80 13.86
CA LEU A 186 -4.80 -4.68 15.04
C LEU A 186 -5.42 -5.40 16.24
N ILE A 187 -4.57 -5.96 17.07
CA ILE A 187 -4.93 -6.46 18.40
C ILE A 187 -4.09 -5.71 19.43
N ASP A 188 -4.77 -5.07 20.36
CA ASP A 188 -4.21 -4.50 21.56
C ASP A 188 -3.82 -5.66 22.51
N LEU A 189 -2.51 -5.84 22.73
CA LEU A 189 -1.98 -6.96 23.51
C LEU A 189 -2.14 -6.75 25.02
N ASP A 190 -2.32 -5.52 25.48
CA ASP A 190 -2.59 -5.22 26.89
C ASP A 190 -4.03 -5.61 27.26
N ARG A 191 -4.95 -5.51 26.30
CA ARG A 191 -6.36 -5.90 26.48
C ARG A 191 -6.63 -7.36 26.12
N CYS A 192 -5.80 -7.96 25.26
CA CYS A 192 -6.02 -9.31 24.71
C CYS A 192 -5.61 -10.41 25.68
N VAL A 193 -6.56 -11.12 26.26
CA VAL A 193 -6.35 -12.27 27.14
C VAL A 193 -6.12 -13.60 26.41
N ARG A 194 -6.00 -13.57 25.08
CA ARG A 194 -5.72 -14.76 24.24
C ARG A 194 -6.78 -15.86 24.32
N CYS A 195 -8.05 -15.52 24.55
CA CYS A 195 -9.16 -16.46 24.66
C CYS A 195 -9.54 -17.15 23.34
N ASP A 196 -9.13 -16.63 22.18
CA ASP A 196 -9.45 -17.08 20.82
C ASP A 196 -10.95 -17.03 20.45
N ASP A 197 -11.79 -16.30 21.19
CA ASP A 197 -13.19 -16.10 20.84
C ASP A 197 -13.36 -15.46 19.47
N CYS A 198 -12.48 -14.52 19.11
CA CYS A 198 -12.44 -13.89 17.80
C CYS A 198 -12.17 -14.90 16.67
N VAL A 199 -11.24 -15.84 16.87
CA VAL A 199 -10.92 -16.88 15.88
C VAL A 199 -12.06 -17.89 15.76
N ARG A 200 -12.65 -18.32 16.90
CA ARG A 200 -13.79 -19.23 16.91
C ARG A 200 -15.02 -18.61 16.24
N ALA A 201 -15.32 -17.35 16.52
CA ALA A 201 -16.42 -16.63 15.88
C ALA A 201 -16.21 -16.50 14.38
N CYS A 202 -14.99 -16.20 13.94
CA CYS A 202 -14.64 -16.17 12.53
C CYS A 202 -14.83 -17.55 11.87
N ALA A 203 -14.34 -18.62 12.49
CA ALA A 203 -14.51 -19.99 11.99
C ALA A 203 -15.98 -20.36 11.87
N SER A 204 -16.79 -20.07 12.89
CA SER A 204 -18.23 -20.35 12.89
C SER A 204 -18.97 -19.64 11.76
N THR A 205 -18.59 -18.40 11.44
CA THR A 205 -19.18 -17.64 10.35
C THR A 205 -18.76 -18.16 8.97
N HIS A 206 -17.63 -18.87 8.88
CA HIS A 206 -17.00 -19.25 7.62
C HIS A 206 -16.79 -20.77 7.47
N GLY A 207 -17.81 -21.56 7.76
CA GLY A 207 -17.81 -23.00 7.51
C GLY A 207 -16.72 -23.78 8.27
N GLY A 208 -16.32 -23.32 9.46
CA GLY A 208 -15.29 -23.94 10.29
C GLY A 208 -13.85 -23.50 9.96
N ASN A 209 -13.65 -22.70 8.91
CA ASN A 209 -12.33 -22.21 8.51
C ASN A 209 -12.15 -20.72 8.89
N PRO A 210 -11.41 -20.39 9.94
CA PRO A 210 -11.19 -18.99 10.31
C PRO A 210 -10.44 -18.26 9.20
N ARG A 211 -10.90 -17.06 8.84
CA ARG A 211 -10.32 -16.24 7.76
C ARG A 211 -9.20 -15.31 8.22
N PHE A 212 -8.89 -15.31 9.53
CA PHE A 212 -7.69 -14.68 10.07
C PHE A 212 -7.07 -15.57 11.16
N LEU A 213 -5.82 -15.27 11.51
CA LEU A 213 -5.11 -15.94 12.60
C LEU A 213 -4.62 -14.91 13.60
N ARG A 214 -4.72 -15.24 14.90
CA ARG A 214 -4.27 -14.37 16.00
C ARG A 214 -2.75 -14.50 16.21
N HIS A 215 -1.99 -14.22 15.17
CA HIS A 215 -0.54 -14.01 15.20
C HIS A 215 -0.17 -13.00 14.11
N GLY A 216 0.98 -12.38 14.23
CA GLY A 216 1.41 -11.37 13.29
C GLY A 216 2.65 -10.65 13.77
N LYS A 217 2.95 -9.52 13.18
CA LYS A 217 4.05 -8.64 13.59
C LYS A 217 3.60 -7.74 14.73
N THR A 218 4.48 -7.54 15.68
CA THR A 218 4.22 -6.71 16.86
C THR A 218 5.08 -5.46 16.84
N PHE A 219 4.46 -4.36 17.24
CA PHE A 219 5.13 -3.11 17.53
C PHE A 219 4.55 -2.58 18.84
N ASP A 220 5.41 -2.41 19.86
CA ASP A 220 5.00 -2.10 21.22
C ASP A 220 3.90 -3.08 21.70
N HIS A 221 2.77 -2.62 22.20
CA HIS A 221 1.63 -3.43 22.64
C HIS A 221 0.64 -3.76 21.51
N TRP A 222 0.92 -3.39 20.26
CA TRP A 222 0.06 -3.67 19.13
C TRP A 222 0.56 -4.85 18.30
N MET A 223 -0.37 -5.69 17.88
CA MET A 223 -0.11 -6.76 16.91
C MET A 223 -0.89 -6.51 15.62
N VAL A 224 -0.19 -6.39 14.50
CA VAL A 224 -0.79 -6.46 13.16
C VAL A 224 -1.00 -7.91 12.81
N THR A 225 -2.26 -8.36 12.81
CA THR A 225 -2.57 -9.80 12.67
C THR A 225 -2.47 -10.30 11.24
N ASN A 226 -2.35 -11.62 11.07
CA ASN A 226 -2.49 -12.30 9.78
C ASN A 226 -3.96 -12.32 9.34
N ALA A 227 -4.47 -11.16 8.98
CA ALA A 227 -5.76 -10.93 8.33
C ALA A 227 -5.53 -10.17 7.02
N CYS A 228 -6.35 -10.42 6.00
CA CYS A 228 -6.22 -9.66 4.74
C CYS A 228 -6.31 -8.16 5.01
N MET A 229 -5.38 -7.42 4.44
CA MET A 229 -5.25 -5.98 4.60
C MET A 229 -5.98 -5.18 3.51
N HIS A 230 -6.59 -5.87 2.55
CA HIS A 230 -7.31 -5.25 1.42
C HIS A 230 -6.50 -4.18 0.70
N CYS A 231 -5.27 -4.53 0.37
CA CYS A 231 -4.22 -3.64 -0.13
C CYS A 231 -4.69 -2.71 -1.25
N THR A 232 -4.12 -1.51 -1.31
CA THR A 232 -4.27 -0.58 -2.44
C THR A 232 -3.65 -1.19 -3.70
N ASP A 233 -2.45 -1.79 -3.57
CA ASP A 233 -1.81 -2.57 -4.63
C ASP A 233 -1.85 -4.08 -4.29
N PRO A 234 -2.92 -4.80 -4.71
CA PRO A 234 -3.13 -6.19 -4.33
C PRO A 234 -2.46 -7.15 -5.33
N VAL A 235 -1.16 -7.37 -5.20
CA VAL A 235 -0.37 -8.28 -6.06
C VAL A 235 -0.95 -9.71 -6.15
N CYS A 236 -1.73 -10.13 -5.16
CA CYS A 236 -2.40 -11.43 -5.14
C CYS A 236 -3.47 -11.60 -6.24
N MET A 237 -3.99 -10.50 -6.80
CA MET A 237 -5.00 -10.55 -7.87
C MET A 237 -4.38 -10.84 -9.23
N ILE A 238 -3.13 -10.43 -9.46
CA ILE A 238 -2.49 -10.39 -10.78
C ILE A 238 -2.39 -11.78 -11.40
N GLY A 239 -2.05 -12.79 -10.62
CA GLY A 239 -1.80 -14.14 -11.12
C GLY A 239 -2.99 -15.10 -11.06
N CYS A 240 -4.21 -14.62 -10.76
CA CYS A 240 -5.37 -15.51 -10.67
C CYS A 240 -5.88 -15.92 -12.04
N PRO A 241 -5.79 -17.22 -12.44
CA PRO A 241 -6.16 -17.64 -13.79
C PRO A 241 -7.67 -17.58 -14.06
N THR A 242 -8.50 -17.62 -13.01
CA THR A 242 -9.96 -17.59 -13.13
C THR A 242 -10.57 -16.24 -12.76
N GLY A 243 -9.77 -15.27 -12.32
CA GLY A 243 -10.28 -14.00 -11.78
C GLY A 243 -11.09 -14.15 -10.49
N ALA A 244 -10.98 -15.30 -9.80
CA ALA A 244 -11.73 -15.56 -8.57
C ALA A 244 -11.41 -14.56 -7.46
N ILE A 245 -10.16 -14.10 -7.38
CA ILE A 245 -9.78 -13.00 -6.46
C ILE A 245 -9.88 -11.67 -7.20
N HIS A 246 -10.69 -10.75 -6.69
CA HIS A 246 -11.00 -9.47 -7.33
C HIS A 246 -11.39 -8.42 -6.29
N ARG A 247 -11.59 -7.18 -6.72
CA ARG A 247 -12.19 -6.14 -5.87
C ARG A 247 -13.71 -6.23 -5.88
N SER A 248 -14.28 -6.15 -4.68
CA SER A 248 -15.73 -6.03 -4.49
C SER A 248 -16.26 -4.73 -5.13
N GLN A 249 -17.42 -4.82 -5.77
CA GLN A 249 -18.09 -3.65 -6.35
C GLN A 249 -18.72 -2.74 -5.28
N VAL A 250 -18.96 -3.26 -4.08
CA VAL A 250 -19.69 -2.56 -3.01
C VAL A 250 -18.75 -1.79 -2.08
N GLY A 251 -17.52 -2.13 -1.90
CA GLY A 251 -16.64 -1.48 -0.93
C GLY A 251 -15.17 -1.45 -1.36
N GLY A 252 -14.87 -1.92 -2.57
CA GLY A 252 -13.50 -1.95 -3.09
C GLY A 252 -12.59 -2.94 -2.36
N SER A 253 -13.11 -3.69 -1.39
CA SER A 253 -12.33 -4.71 -0.68
C SER A 253 -11.91 -5.85 -1.61
N VAL A 254 -10.76 -6.46 -1.35
CA VAL A 254 -10.33 -7.63 -2.10
C VAL A 254 -11.12 -8.84 -1.59
N VAL A 255 -11.81 -9.54 -2.47
CA VAL A 255 -12.64 -10.73 -2.15
C VAL A 255 -12.24 -11.93 -3.01
N ILE A 256 -12.61 -13.12 -2.57
CA ILE A 256 -12.45 -14.36 -3.33
C ILE A 256 -13.85 -14.94 -3.57
N ASN A 257 -14.17 -15.19 -4.83
CA ASN A 257 -15.36 -15.95 -5.21
C ASN A 257 -15.03 -17.45 -5.11
N ASP A 258 -15.65 -18.11 -4.15
CA ASP A 258 -15.41 -19.53 -3.89
C ASP A 258 -15.87 -20.44 -5.04
N ASP A 259 -16.91 -20.05 -5.80
CA ASP A 259 -17.43 -20.86 -6.91
C ASP A 259 -16.44 -20.92 -8.08
N THR A 260 -15.78 -19.82 -8.38
CA THR A 260 -14.79 -19.73 -9.49
C THR A 260 -13.36 -20.05 -9.05
N CYS A 261 -13.09 -20.15 -7.74
CA CYS A 261 -11.78 -20.51 -7.23
C CYS A 261 -11.46 -21.97 -7.48
N ILE A 262 -10.35 -22.28 -8.16
CA ILE A 262 -9.87 -23.64 -8.43
C ILE A 262 -8.82 -24.13 -7.41
N GLY A 263 -8.49 -23.36 -6.38
CA GLY A 263 -7.54 -23.74 -5.35
C GLY A 263 -6.08 -23.87 -5.81
N CYS A 264 -5.69 -23.20 -6.89
CA CYS A 264 -4.32 -23.31 -7.44
C CYS A 264 -3.21 -22.74 -6.55
N GLY A 265 -3.53 -21.90 -5.56
CA GLY A 265 -2.58 -21.33 -4.60
C GLY A 265 -1.78 -20.13 -5.08
N THR A 266 -1.91 -19.70 -6.33
CA THR A 266 -1.14 -18.56 -6.87
C THR A 266 -1.29 -17.31 -6.02
N CYS A 267 -2.52 -16.95 -5.63
CA CYS A 267 -2.79 -15.79 -4.77
C CYS A 267 -2.18 -15.92 -3.36
N ALA A 268 -2.13 -17.13 -2.80
CA ALA A 268 -1.51 -17.39 -1.51
C ALA A 268 0.01 -17.20 -1.59
N ASN A 269 0.63 -17.71 -2.65
CA ASN A 269 2.07 -17.57 -2.88
C ASN A 269 2.49 -16.13 -3.17
N SER A 270 1.60 -15.34 -3.82
CA SER A 270 1.88 -13.94 -4.14
C SER A 270 1.62 -12.97 -2.98
N CYS A 271 0.89 -13.39 -1.92
CA CYS A 271 0.60 -12.51 -0.80
C CYS A 271 1.85 -12.25 0.05
N PRO A 272 2.41 -11.01 0.08
CA PRO A 272 3.63 -10.74 0.82
C PRO A 272 3.48 -10.87 2.34
N TYR A 273 2.23 -10.88 2.82
CA TYR A 273 1.89 -10.95 4.26
C TYR A 273 1.44 -12.35 4.71
N ASN A 274 1.38 -13.34 3.81
CA ASN A 274 0.85 -14.68 4.08
C ASN A 274 -0.59 -14.68 4.63
N ASN A 275 -1.41 -13.73 4.20
CA ASN A 275 -2.79 -13.55 4.67
C ASN A 275 -3.83 -14.36 3.86
N ILE A 276 -3.38 -15.12 2.87
CA ILE A 276 -4.21 -16.04 2.06
C ILE A 276 -3.74 -17.45 2.28
N ARG A 277 -4.67 -18.35 2.55
CA ARG A 277 -4.37 -19.77 2.81
C ARG A 277 -5.22 -20.66 1.93
N LEU A 278 -4.75 -21.86 1.64
CA LEU A 278 -5.56 -22.93 1.06
C LEU A 278 -6.17 -23.74 2.18
N VAL A 279 -7.47 -23.97 2.10
CA VAL A 279 -8.23 -24.76 3.07
C VAL A 279 -9.12 -25.77 2.35
N ASP A 280 -9.37 -26.91 2.99
CA ASP A 280 -10.37 -27.87 2.55
C ASP A 280 -11.77 -27.27 2.72
N ILE A 281 -12.62 -27.40 1.69
CA ILE A 281 -14.02 -27.03 1.82
C ILE A 281 -14.79 -28.16 2.51
N ARG A 282 -15.81 -27.77 3.27
CA ARG A 282 -16.65 -28.67 4.03
C ARG A 282 -18.11 -28.52 3.65
N ASP A 283 -18.85 -29.60 3.66
CA ASP A 283 -20.30 -29.59 3.50
C ASP A 283 -21.01 -29.05 4.75
N ILE A 284 -22.32 -28.93 4.68
CA ILE A 284 -23.16 -28.46 5.77
C ILE A 284 -23.03 -29.30 7.07
N ASN A 285 -22.58 -30.56 6.94
CA ASN A 285 -22.35 -31.45 8.05
C ASN A 285 -20.91 -31.43 8.60
N GLY A 286 -20.08 -30.52 8.07
CA GLY A 286 -18.66 -30.36 8.42
C GLY A 286 -17.73 -31.44 7.82
N LYS A 287 -18.24 -32.28 6.88
CA LYS A 287 -17.45 -33.31 6.22
C LYS A 287 -16.69 -32.70 5.03
N MET A 288 -15.42 -33.08 4.89
CA MET A 288 -14.60 -32.65 3.73
C MET A 288 -15.24 -33.06 2.40
N VAL A 289 -15.39 -32.09 1.50
CA VAL A 289 -15.81 -32.34 0.12
C VAL A 289 -14.60 -32.85 -0.66
N ARG A 290 -14.80 -33.96 -1.37
CA ARG A 290 -13.75 -34.59 -2.16
C ARG A 290 -14.09 -34.54 -3.63
N ASP A 291 -13.05 -34.40 -4.43
CA ASP A 291 -13.15 -34.54 -5.88
C ASP A 291 -13.60 -35.96 -6.23
N PRO A 292 -14.63 -36.16 -7.08
CA PRO A 292 -15.19 -37.46 -7.38
C PRO A 292 -14.18 -38.45 -7.99
N ASP A 293 -13.27 -37.93 -8.83
CA ASP A 293 -12.34 -38.76 -9.60
C ASP A 293 -11.05 -39.05 -8.79
N SER A 294 -10.43 -38.02 -8.23
CA SER A 294 -9.15 -38.16 -7.52
C SER A 294 -9.29 -38.51 -6.05
N GLN A 295 -10.49 -38.42 -5.45
CA GLN A 295 -10.79 -38.59 -4.03
C GLN A 295 -9.99 -37.67 -3.09
N LYS A 296 -9.31 -36.66 -3.65
CA LYS A 296 -8.57 -35.67 -2.85
C LYS A 296 -9.52 -34.59 -2.32
N PRO A 297 -9.23 -33.99 -1.15
CA PRO A 297 -9.98 -32.84 -0.67
C PRO A 297 -9.97 -31.71 -1.71
N ILE A 298 -11.12 -31.10 -1.95
CA ILE A 298 -11.20 -29.89 -2.77
C ILE A 298 -10.70 -28.73 -1.93
N MET A 299 -9.64 -28.09 -2.41
CA MET A 299 -9.01 -26.94 -1.75
C MET A 299 -9.50 -25.65 -2.37
N LYS A 300 -9.74 -24.64 -1.53
CA LYS A 300 -10.05 -23.27 -1.97
C LYS A 300 -9.15 -22.27 -1.23
N ALA A 301 -8.86 -21.15 -1.87
CA ALA A 301 -8.16 -20.07 -1.21
C ALA A 301 -9.11 -19.35 -0.24
N THR A 302 -8.65 -19.04 0.96
CA THR A 302 -9.41 -18.28 1.96
C THR A 302 -8.59 -17.14 2.53
N LYS A 303 -9.26 -16.04 2.87
CA LYS A 303 -8.71 -14.86 3.53
C LYS A 303 -9.82 -14.05 4.19
N CYS A 304 -9.48 -13.12 5.08
CA CYS A 304 -10.47 -12.20 5.64
C CYS A 304 -11.19 -11.40 4.53
N ASP A 305 -12.50 -11.33 4.61
CA ASP A 305 -13.42 -10.65 3.70
C ASP A 305 -14.18 -9.51 4.38
N LEU A 306 -13.76 -9.08 5.57
CA LEU A 306 -14.43 -8.08 6.41
C LEU A 306 -15.84 -8.49 6.84
N CYS A 307 -16.27 -9.72 6.57
CA CYS A 307 -17.64 -10.18 6.70
C CYS A 307 -18.65 -9.27 5.99
N GLU A 308 -18.34 -8.77 4.78
CA GLU A 308 -19.16 -7.81 4.02
C GLU A 308 -20.61 -8.26 3.85
N THR A 309 -20.84 -9.56 3.71
CA THR A 309 -22.19 -10.13 3.56
C THR A 309 -22.91 -10.37 4.89
N ASN A 310 -22.26 -10.14 6.03
CA ASN A 310 -22.84 -10.33 7.35
C ASN A 310 -23.47 -9.02 7.84
N PRO A 311 -24.80 -8.92 8.00
CA PRO A 311 -25.48 -7.69 8.43
C PRO A 311 -24.98 -7.13 9.77
N GLY A 312 -24.40 -7.98 10.62
CA GLY A 312 -23.83 -7.59 11.90
C GLY A 312 -22.37 -7.13 11.83
N GLY A 313 -21.74 -7.09 10.65
CA GLY A 313 -20.32 -6.74 10.48
C GLY A 313 -19.37 -7.85 10.96
N PRO A 314 -18.10 -7.52 11.22
CA PRO A 314 -17.04 -8.47 11.53
C PRO A 314 -17.33 -9.29 12.79
N SER A 315 -17.55 -10.61 12.66
CA SER A 315 -17.88 -11.52 13.76
C SER A 315 -16.77 -11.58 14.81
N CYS A 316 -15.51 -11.47 14.41
CA CYS A 316 -14.34 -11.48 15.29
C CYS A 316 -14.32 -10.27 16.25
N VAL A 317 -14.67 -9.08 15.76
CA VAL A 317 -14.71 -7.84 16.57
C VAL A 317 -15.83 -7.95 17.60
N ARG A 318 -17.04 -8.35 17.17
CA ARG A 318 -18.19 -8.49 18.06
C ARG A 318 -18.01 -9.57 19.14
N ALA A 319 -17.23 -10.60 18.85
CA ALA A 319 -16.98 -11.69 19.78
C ALA A 319 -15.89 -11.40 20.81
N CYS A 320 -15.15 -10.30 20.66
CA CYS A 320 -14.09 -9.95 21.59
C CYS A 320 -14.68 -9.32 22.86
N PRO A 321 -14.62 -9.99 24.04
CA PRO A 321 -15.20 -9.45 25.26
C PRO A 321 -14.37 -8.30 25.87
N HIS A 322 -13.15 -8.09 25.34
CA HIS A 322 -12.20 -7.09 25.83
C HIS A 322 -12.02 -5.92 24.89
N ASP A 323 -12.77 -5.88 23.76
CA ASP A 323 -12.66 -4.84 22.76
C ASP A 323 -11.20 -4.59 22.32
N ALA A 324 -10.45 -5.68 22.15
CA ALA A 324 -9.03 -5.63 21.83
C ALA A 324 -8.74 -5.56 20.31
N LEU A 325 -9.77 -5.73 19.43
CA LEU A 325 -9.60 -5.76 17.99
C LEU A 325 -10.04 -4.42 17.37
N LYS A 326 -9.14 -3.84 16.57
CA LYS A 326 -9.43 -2.61 15.79
C LYS A 326 -9.10 -2.82 14.31
N ARG A 327 -9.81 -2.14 13.42
CA ARG A 327 -9.46 -2.02 12.00
C ARG A 327 -8.91 -0.63 11.74
N VAL A 328 -7.78 -0.56 11.04
CA VAL A 328 -7.10 0.69 10.72
C VAL A 328 -6.76 0.77 9.24
N ASN A 329 -6.81 1.98 8.72
CA ASN A 329 -6.31 2.34 7.41
C ASN A 329 -4.94 3.02 7.58
N PHE A 330 -3.89 2.42 7.02
CA PHE A 330 -2.55 3.01 7.08
C PHE A 330 -2.34 4.19 6.11
N GLN A 331 -3.32 4.44 5.23
CA GLN A 331 -3.24 5.49 4.21
C GLN A 331 -4.14 6.70 4.53
N GLY A 332 -4.92 6.64 5.62
CA GLY A 332 -5.80 7.75 5.99
C GLY A 332 -5.06 8.88 6.71
N ASP A 333 -5.68 10.09 6.71
CA ASP A 333 -5.21 11.26 7.47
C ASP A 333 -5.18 11.02 8.98
N GLU A 334 -5.94 10.05 9.47
CA GLU A 334 -5.74 9.50 10.81
C GLU A 334 -4.47 8.65 10.76
N THR A 335 -3.37 9.28 11.07
CA THR A 335 -2.09 8.57 11.23
C THR A 335 -2.31 7.35 12.11
N PHE A 336 -1.64 6.25 11.80
CA PHE A 336 -1.66 5.04 12.63
C PHE A 336 -1.49 5.37 14.12
N GLY A 337 -0.73 6.43 14.47
CA GLY A 337 -0.62 7.01 15.79
C GLY A 337 -1.96 7.43 16.40
N ALA A 338 -2.83 8.14 15.66
CA ALA A 338 -4.15 8.55 16.15
C ALA A 338 -5.14 7.37 16.30
N ALA A 339 -4.98 6.31 15.51
CA ALA A 339 -5.80 5.11 15.62
C ALA A 339 -5.40 4.22 16.84
N ILE A 340 -4.22 4.46 17.41
CA ILE A 340 -3.65 3.71 18.53
C ILE A 340 -3.82 4.45 19.88
N THR A 341 -4.01 5.76 19.86
CA THR A 341 -4.38 6.55 21.05
C THR A 341 -5.86 6.42 21.34
#